data_f0bd35d37fed538b8409084b7f459f66
#
_entry.id   f0bd35d37fed538b8409084b7f459f66
#
_cell.length_a   1.000
_cell.length_b   1.000
_cell.length_c   1.000
_cell.angle_alpha   90.00
_cell.angle_beta   90.00
_cell.angle_gamma   90.00
#
_symmetry.space_group_name_H-M   'P 1'
#
loop_
_entity.id
_entity.type
_entity.pdbx_description
1 polymer ?
#
loop_
_entity_poly.entity_id
_entity_poly.type
_entity_poly.pdbx_seq_one_letter_code
_entity_poly.pdbx_strand_id
1 'polypeptide(L)'
;MIEKIQTLLTLLGIISVLAVVAERVKFPLPIVLVIAGLLIGLFPGLPEVRLHPELVFLIFLPPLLFSAAWNFPWENFRSNLLPIFALAVGLVFATIISVACVSFWLIPGMTLATGFVLGAIVSPPDAVAATAVLRNLRIPKRLLAVLEGESLVNDSSGLVAYHFAVAAVVTGSFSLFDAATDFVWMSVGGSLFGLLVGAAAVYLHRWLRDPSIAVTLTLLTPYISYLPAERFGFSGVLAVVTTGLYIGHRSWEALGPESRIQRDSIWQLLDYLLNGVIFILIGLQFPSIIREMHIPVRQMIFIGAAISLLVIGVRFLWVFPLVYLERHLFRKGEKNSLSFGGLMIVSWAGMRGVVSLAAALALPLTTSAAEAFPHRHIILFLTFCIIFVTLVLQGLSLPWLVRKLRVEETDWDFRT
;
A
#
# COMPACT_ATOMS: atom_id res chain seq x y z
N MET A 1 -18.15 21.58 12.53
CA MET A 1 -18.04 21.46 11.06
C MET A 1 -17.05 22.46 10.50
N ILE A 2 -17.13 23.75 10.83
CA ILE A 2 -16.21 24.81 10.36
C ILE A 2 -14.76 24.50 10.74
N GLU A 3 -14.49 24.09 11.97
CA GLU A 3 -13.13 23.71 12.41
C GLU A 3 -12.50 22.58 11.59
N LYS A 4 -13.28 21.55 11.22
CA LYS A 4 -12.79 20.45 10.38
C LYS A 4 -12.42 20.94 8.97
N ILE A 5 -13.18 21.88 8.41
CA ILE A 5 -12.89 22.49 7.11
C ILE A 5 -11.64 23.37 7.22
N GLN A 6 -11.51 24.17 8.26
CA GLN A 6 -10.31 24.97 8.51
C GLN A 6 -9.05 24.10 8.63
N THR A 7 -9.13 23.00 9.39
CA THR A 7 -8.04 22.04 9.53
C THR A 7 -7.64 21.45 8.17
N LEU A 8 -8.63 21.03 7.36
CA LEU A 8 -8.35 20.48 6.03
C LEU A 8 -7.68 21.52 5.13
N LEU A 9 -8.19 22.75 5.08
CA LEU A 9 -7.60 23.83 4.27
C LEU A 9 -6.19 24.17 4.73
N THR A 10 -5.96 24.21 6.05
CA THR A 10 -4.62 24.45 6.63
C THR A 10 -3.66 23.33 6.25
N LEU A 11 -4.09 22.06 6.33
CA LEU A 11 -3.27 20.92 5.91
C LEU A 11 -2.93 21.00 4.42
N LEU A 12 -3.90 21.32 3.54
CA LEU A 12 -3.65 21.49 2.12
C LEU A 12 -2.66 22.63 1.84
N GLY A 13 -2.76 23.75 2.57
CA GLY A 13 -1.79 24.84 2.50
C GLY A 13 -0.38 24.41 2.91
N ILE A 14 -0.26 23.69 4.03
CA ILE A 14 1.02 23.14 4.52
C ILE A 14 1.60 22.15 3.50
N ILE A 15 0.80 21.23 2.96
CA ILE A 15 1.23 20.27 1.94
C ILE A 15 1.79 21.00 0.72
N SER A 16 1.10 22.04 0.25
CA SER A 16 1.54 22.83 -0.92
C SER A 16 2.90 23.52 -0.67
N VAL A 17 3.09 24.11 0.51
CA VAL A 17 4.37 24.72 0.90
C VAL A 17 5.48 23.67 1.01
N LEU A 18 5.19 22.54 1.67
CA LEU A 18 6.15 21.45 1.84
C LEU A 18 6.51 20.79 0.51
N ALA A 19 5.59 20.73 -0.46
CA ALA A 19 5.89 20.23 -1.81
C ALA A 19 6.93 21.11 -2.52
N VAL A 20 6.81 22.44 -2.42
CA VAL A 20 7.81 23.37 -2.96
C VAL A 20 9.17 23.18 -2.27
N VAL A 21 9.17 22.97 -0.95
CA VAL A 21 10.39 22.70 -0.19
C VAL A 21 11.01 21.36 -0.63
N ALA A 22 10.21 20.31 -0.72
CA ALA A 22 10.64 18.97 -1.14
C ALA A 22 11.31 19.00 -2.52
N GLU A 23 10.71 19.73 -3.47
CA GLU A 23 11.26 19.91 -4.81
C GLU A 23 12.62 20.63 -4.80
N ARG A 24 12.74 21.72 -4.04
CA ARG A 24 13.99 22.49 -3.91
C ARG A 24 15.11 21.68 -3.26
N VAL A 25 14.80 20.90 -2.23
CA VAL A 25 15.77 20.07 -1.51
C VAL A 25 16.01 18.74 -2.23
N LYS A 26 15.22 18.42 -3.26
CA LYS A 26 15.26 17.15 -4.01
C LYS A 26 15.00 15.93 -3.11
N PHE A 27 14.15 16.07 -2.12
CA PHE A 27 13.71 14.98 -1.25
C PHE A 27 12.35 14.45 -1.70
N PRO A 28 12.10 13.12 -1.56
CA PRO A 28 10.79 12.54 -1.86
C PRO A 28 9.69 13.16 -0.98
N LEU A 29 8.64 13.67 -1.62
CA LEU A 29 7.54 14.36 -0.94
C LEU A 29 6.91 13.54 0.21
N PRO A 30 6.65 12.21 0.08
CA PRO A 30 6.09 11.41 1.17
C PRO A 30 6.91 11.49 2.46
N ILE A 31 8.24 11.44 2.35
CA ILE A 31 9.16 11.49 3.51
C ILE A 31 9.08 12.86 4.19
N VAL A 32 9.12 13.93 3.39
CA VAL A 32 9.02 15.31 3.91
C VAL A 32 7.72 15.52 4.67
N LEU A 33 6.61 15.01 4.13
CA LEU A 33 5.28 15.13 4.74
C LEU A 33 5.16 14.35 6.04
N VAL A 34 5.67 13.12 6.11
CA VAL A 34 5.66 12.32 7.36
C VAL A 34 6.50 12.98 8.44
N ILE A 35 7.72 13.47 8.11
CA ILE A 35 8.59 14.16 9.07
C ILE A 35 7.94 15.47 9.52
N ALA A 36 7.40 16.25 8.60
CA ALA A 36 6.73 17.50 8.93
C ALA A 36 5.48 17.26 9.80
N GLY A 37 4.66 16.26 9.46
CA GLY A 37 3.51 15.86 10.27
C GLY A 37 3.92 15.46 11.68
N LEU A 38 5.00 14.69 11.84
CA LEU A 38 5.56 14.33 13.14
C LEU A 38 5.98 15.57 13.93
N LEU A 39 6.74 16.47 13.31
CA LEU A 39 7.19 17.71 13.97
C LEU A 39 6.02 18.61 14.38
N ILE A 40 5.04 18.78 13.49
CA ILE A 40 3.82 19.55 13.78
C ILE A 40 3.04 18.91 14.94
N GLY A 41 2.86 17.59 14.94
CA GLY A 41 2.13 16.86 15.98
C GLY A 41 2.79 16.91 17.36
N LEU A 42 4.10 17.22 17.44
CA LEU A 42 4.81 17.42 18.71
C LEU A 42 4.56 18.81 19.34
N PHE A 43 4.03 19.79 18.58
CA PHE A 43 3.75 21.11 19.13
C PHE A 43 2.49 21.07 20.04
N PRO A 44 2.61 21.52 21.30
CA PRO A 44 1.47 21.60 22.21
C PRO A 44 0.48 22.68 21.74
N GLY A 45 -0.82 22.37 21.76
CA GLY A 45 -1.90 23.33 21.45
C GLY A 45 -2.53 23.17 20.08
N LEU A 46 -2.06 22.26 19.22
CA LEU A 46 -2.76 21.92 18.00
C LEU A 46 -3.88 20.91 18.26
N PRO A 47 -5.02 21.05 17.58
CA PRO A 47 -6.12 20.08 17.74
C PRO A 47 -5.67 18.69 17.30
N GLU A 48 -5.96 17.67 18.12
CA GLU A 48 -5.71 16.28 17.75
C GLU A 48 -6.54 15.91 16.53
N VAL A 49 -5.89 15.62 15.44
CA VAL A 49 -6.54 15.10 14.23
C VAL A 49 -6.77 13.61 14.42
N ARG A 50 -7.92 13.22 14.92
CA ARG A 50 -8.29 11.81 15.04
C ARG A 50 -8.77 11.28 13.69
N LEU A 51 -8.02 10.36 13.15
CA LEU A 51 -8.43 9.63 11.94
C LEU A 51 -9.45 8.57 12.29
N HIS A 52 -10.60 8.63 11.66
CA HIS A 52 -11.55 7.52 11.66
C HIS A 52 -11.11 6.51 10.61
N PRO A 53 -10.74 5.27 10.98
CA PRO A 53 -10.18 4.28 10.07
C PRO A 53 -11.08 3.99 8.87
N GLU A 54 -12.39 3.91 9.10
CA GLU A 54 -13.39 3.68 8.05
C GLU A 54 -13.34 4.77 6.96
N LEU A 55 -13.14 6.04 7.37
CA LEU A 55 -13.01 7.14 6.43
C LEU A 55 -11.70 7.06 5.64
N VAL A 56 -10.61 6.61 6.28
CA VAL A 56 -9.32 6.43 5.60
C VAL A 56 -9.46 5.34 4.53
N PHE A 57 -10.02 4.19 4.87
CA PHE A 57 -10.26 3.13 3.89
C PHE A 57 -11.19 3.58 2.76
N LEU A 58 -12.27 4.29 3.10
CA LEU A 58 -13.27 4.66 2.12
C LEU A 58 -12.81 5.80 1.19
N ILE A 59 -12.18 6.83 1.75
CA ILE A 59 -11.84 8.04 0.99
C ILE A 59 -10.56 7.85 0.18
N PHE A 60 -9.56 7.18 0.75
CA PHE A 60 -8.22 7.13 0.15
C PHE A 60 -7.97 5.85 -0.64
N LEU A 61 -8.36 4.69 -0.11
CA LEU A 61 -7.96 3.42 -0.68
C LEU A 61 -8.56 3.17 -2.08
N PRO A 62 -9.88 3.29 -2.32
CA PRO A 62 -10.46 3.00 -3.62
C PRO A 62 -9.92 3.89 -4.74
N PRO A 63 -9.85 5.24 -4.61
CA PRO A 63 -9.34 6.06 -5.71
C PRO A 63 -7.84 5.86 -5.97
N LEU A 64 -7.00 5.71 -4.93
CA LEU A 64 -5.56 5.50 -5.12
C LEU A 64 -5.27 4.16 -5.82
N LEU A 65 -5.93 3.08 -5.40
CA LEU A 65 -5.78 1.77 -6.04
C LEU A 65 -6.32 1.77 -7.47
N PHE A 66 -7.44 2.45 -7.71
CA PHE A 66 -8.03 2.56 -9.04
C PHE A 66 -7.12 3.32 -9.99
N SER A 67 -6.59 4.47 -9.57
CA SER A 67 -5.65 5.28 -10.36
C SER A 67 -4.39 4.48 -10.69
N ALA A 68 -3.82 3.80 -9.70
CA ALA A 68 -2.65 2.95 -9.89
C ALA A 68 -2.94 1.81 -10.88
N ALA A 69 -4.07 1.10 -10.72
CA ALA A 69 -4.46 -0.01 -11.59
C ALA A 69 -4.79 0.44 -13.01
N TRP A 70 -5.49 1.57 -13.17
CA TRP A 70 -5.82 2.11 -14.48
C TRP A 70 -4.59 2.49 -15.29
N ASN A 71 -3.61 3.12 -14.64
CA ASN A 71 -2.37 3.58 -15.29
C ASN A 71 -1.35 2.46 -15.48
N PHE A 72 -1.60 1.27 -14.93
CA PHE A 72 -0.70 0.13 -15.05
C PHE A 72 -0.92 -0.62 -16.38
N PRO A 73 0.10 -0.74 -17.26
CA PRO A 73 -0.06 -1.41 -18.55
C PRO A 73 -0.36 -2.91 -18.36
N TRP A 74 -1.45 -3.37 -18.99
CA TRP A 74 -1.88 -4.77 -18.94
C TRP A 74 -0.82 -5.77 -19.40
N GLU A 75 -0.06 -5.42 -20.44
CA GLU A 75 1.03 -6.23 -20.96
C GLU A 75 2.11 -6.47 -19.90
N ASN A 76 2.45 -5.42 -19.13
CA ASN A 76 3.40 -5.50 -18.03
C ASN A 76 2.87 -6.37 -16.90
N PHE A 77 1.57 -6.29 -16.59
CA PHE A 77 0.94 -7.15 -15.60
C PHE A 77 1.01 -8.61 -16.02
N ARG A 78 0.54 -8.91 -17.25
CA ARG A 78 0.48 -10.26 -17.78
C ARG A 78 1.87 -10.91 -17.92
N SER A 79 2.86 -10.16 -18.36
CA SER A 79 4.23 -10.67 -18.55
C SER A 79 4.97 -10.92 -17.23
N ASN A 80 4.54 -10.32 -16.12
CA ASN A 80 5.16 -10.44 -14.81
C ASN A 80 4.23 -11.06 -13.75
N LEU A 81 3.20 -11.81 -14.14
CA LEU A 81 2.25 -12.44 -13.20
C LEU A 81 2.95 -13.27 -12.13
N LEU A 82 3.90 -14.14 -12.51
CA LEU A 82 4.58 -15.01 -11.56
C LEU A 82 5.35 -14.23 -10.48
N PRO A 83 6.26 -13.30 -10.81
CA PRO A 83 6.92 -12.49 -9.79
C PRO A 83 5.94 -11.61 -9.01
N ILE A 84 4.92 -11.03 -9.64
CA ILE A 84 3.91 -10.21 -8.95
C ILE A 84 3.19 -11.04 -7.89
N PHE A 85 2.61 -12.19 -8.25
CA PHE A 85 1.88 -13.02 -7.28
C PHE A 85 2.79 -13.66 -6.23
N ALA A 86 4.01 -14.05 -6.58
CA ALA A 86 4.96 -14.58 -5.62
C ALA A 86 5.37 -13.53 -4.57
N LEU A 87 5.44 -12.25 -4.94
CA LEU A 87 5.68 -11.15 -3.99
C LEU A 87 4.39 -10.74 -3.26
N ALA A 88 3.29 -10.53 -3.99
CA ALA A 88 2.04 -10.00 -3.43
C ALA A 88 1.30 -11.00 -2.52
N VAL A 89 1.50 -12.29 -2.71
CA VAL A 89 0.88 -13.33 -1.88
C VAL A 89 1.96 -14.06 -1.07
N GLY A 90 2.93 -14.67 -1.74
CA GLY A 90 3.93 -15.49 -1.06
C GLY A 90 4.77 -14.73 -0.05
N LEU A 91 5.35 -13.58 -0.44
CA LEU A 91 6.15 -12.75 0.48
C LEU A 91 5.27 -12.15 1.59
N VAL A 92 4.03 -11.76 1.29
CA VAL A 92 3.09 -11.23 2.29
C VAL A 92 2.89 -12.27 3.39
N PHE A 93 2.51 -13.50 3.04
CA PHE A 93 2.33 -14.57 4.04
C PHE A 93 3.64 -14.95 4.76
N ALA A 94 4.77 -15.01 4.05
CA ALA A 94 6.07 -15.24 4.69
C ALA A 94 6.41 -14.15 5.71
N THR A 95 6.11 -12.89 5.41
CA THR A 95 6.30 -11.76 6.32
C THR A 95 5.36 -11.86 7.52
N ILE A 96 4.06 -12.16 7.28
CA ILE A 96 3.07 -12.35 8.35
C ILE A 96 3.54 -13.39 9.36
N ILE A 97 3.92 -14.58 8.88
CA ILE A 97 4.38 -15.69 9.73
C ILE A 97 5.64 -15.28 10.49
N SER A 98 6.61 -14.68 9.80
CA SER A 98 7.89 -14.28 10.44
C SER A 98 7.68 -13.24 11.51
N VAL A 99 6.85 -12.21 11.25
CA VAL A 99 6.52 -11.17 12.23
C VAL A 99 5.73 -11.75 13.39
N ALA A 100 4.76 -12.63 13.14
CA ALA A 100 3.99 -13.29 14.19
C ALA A 100 4.89 -14.10 15.14
N CYS A 101 5.77 -14.93 14.59
CA CYS A 101 6.71 -15.73 15.39
C CYS A 101 7.66 -14.84 16.20
N VAL A 102 8.28 -13.84 15.57
CA VAL A 102 9.26 -12.99 16.27
C VAL A 102 8.60 -12.10 17.31
N SER A 103 7.43 -11.53 17.01
CA SER A 103 6.71 -10.70 17.98
C SER A 103 6.21 -11.49 19.19
N PHE A 104 5.78 -12.75 19.00
CA PHE A 104 5.44 -13.67 20.08
C PHE A 104 6.63 -13.90 21.03
N TRP A 105 7.84 -14.01 20.52
CA TRP A 105 9.06 -14.20 21.32
C TRP A 105 9.58 -12.90 21.96
N LEU A 106 9.41 -11.79 21.28
CA LEU A 106 10.05 -10.52 21.66
C LEU A 106 9.17 -9.69 22.61
N ILE A 107 7.83 -9.85 22.55
CA ILE A 107 6.89 -9.03 23.29
C ILE A 107 6.21 -9.88 24.36
N PRO A 108 6.47 -9.62 25.67
CA PRO A 108 5.88 -10.38 26.76
C PRO A 108 4.34 -10.37 26.71
N GLY A 109 3.73 -11.55 26.81
CA GLY A 109 2.27 -11.71 26.80
C GLY A 109 1.60 -11.63 25.43
N MET A 110 2.35 -11.38 24.35
CA MET A 110 1.79 -11.39 23.00
C MET A 110 1.47 -12.80 22.56
N THR A 111 0.24 -13.01 22.06
CA THR A 111 -0.18 -14.29 21.51
C THR A 111 0.21 -14.41 20.03
N LEU A 112 0.26 -15.62 19.48
CA LEU A 112 0.48 -15.80 18.04
C LEU A 112 -0.61 -15.11 17.21
N ALA A 113 -1.87 -15.15 17.66
CA ALA A 113 -2.97 -14.49 16.96
C ALA A 113 -2.76 -12.96 16.87
N THR A 114 -2.38 -12.29 17.97
CA THR A 114 -2.04 -10.86 17.94
C THR A 114 -0.77 -10.56 17.14
N GLY A 115 0.19 -11.50 17.12
CA GLY A 115 1.35 -11.44 16.24
C GLY A 115 0.99 -11.54 14.77
N PHE A 116 0.02 -12.39 14.40
CA PHE A 116 -0.52 -12.47 13.05
C PHE A 116 -1.22 -11.17 12.63
N VAL A 117 -1.94 -10.51 13.56
CA VAL A 117 -2.53 -9.19 13.32
C VAL A 117 -1.45 -8.16 12.99
N LEU A 118 -0.40 -8.06 13.80
CA LEU A 118 0.72 -7.16 13.52
C LEU A 118 1.38 -7.50 12.18
N GLY A 119 1.63 -8.79 11.92
CA GLY A 119 2.20 -9.27 10.67
C GLY A 119 1.36 -8.88 9.45
N ALA A 120 0.04 -9.08 9.51
CA ALA A 120 -0.88 -8.74 8.42
C ALA A 120 -0.90 -7.22 8.14
N ILE A 121 -0.86 -6.40 9.19
CA ILE A 121 -0.81 -4.94 9.08
C ILE A 121 0.47 -4.47 8.39
N VAL A 122 1.63 -5.04 8.74
CA VAL A 122 2.93 -4.54 8.27
C VAL A 122 3.48 -5.29 7.05
N SER A 123 2.80 -6.33 6.58
CA SER A 123 3.31 -7.15 5.46
C SER A 123 3.19 -6.47 4.09
N PRO A 124 2.10 -5.74 3.72
CA PRO A 124 2.00 -5.19 2.37
C PRO A 124 2.93 -3.97 2.22
N PRO A 125 3.86 -3.98 1.23
CA PRO A 125 4.63 -2.80 0.90
C PRO A 125 3.82 -1.81 0.08
N ASP A 126 4.16 -0.52 0.19
CA ASP A 126 3.56 0.59 -0.52
C ASP A 126 4.44 1.01 -1.71
N ALA A 127 3.95 0.79 -2.93
CA ALA A 127 4.69 1.20 -4.13
C ALA A 127 4.66 2.71 -4.34
N VAL A 128 3.66 3.45 -3.85
CA VAL A 128 3.58 4.91 -4.04
C VAL A 128 4.82 5.59 -3.48
N ALA A 129 5.22 5.22 -2.26
CA ALA A 129 6.42 5.73 -1.64
C ALA A 129 7.69 5.35 -2.43
N ALA A 130 7.80 4.10 -2.87
CA ALA A 130 8.95 3.60 -3.64
C ALA A 130 9.04 4.25 -5.02
N THR A 131 7.94 4.33 -5.76
CA THR A 131 7.90 4.93 -7.10
C THR A 131 8.12 6.43 -7.07
N ALA A 132 7.66 7.15 -6.05
CA ALA A 132 7.96 8.57 -5.86
C ALA A 132 9.48 8.84 -5.77
N VAL A 133 10.23 7.92 -5.17
CA VAL A 133 11.70 7.99 -5.11
C VAL A 133 12.33 7.61 -6.45
N LEU A 134 11.80 6.58 -7.12
CA LEU A 134 12.40 5.97 -8.31
C LEU A 134 12.08 6.71 -9.62
N ARG A 135 10.97 7.46 -9.70
CA ARG A 135 10.53 8.18 -10.92
C ARG A 135 11.57 9.13 -11.50
N ASN A 136 12.43 9.70 -10.67
CA ASN A 136 13.48 10.62 -11.10
C ASN A 136 14.80 9.90 -11.47
N LEU A 137 14.81 8.56 -11.44
CA LEU A 137 15.96 7.74 -11.74
C LEU A 137 15.69 6.92 -13.02
N ARG A 138 16.69 6.78 -13.86
CA ARG A 138 16.61 5.94 -15.07
C ARG A 138 16.75 4.48 -14.68
N ILE A 139 15.65 3.83 -14.36
CA ILE A 139 15.61 2.42 -13.96
C ILE A 139 14.85 1.57 -14.98
N PRO A 140 15.16 0.28 -15.10
CA PRO A 140 14.47 -0.61 -16.02
C PRO A 140 12.96 -0.64 -15.78
N LYS A 141 12.17 -0.51 -16.85
CA LYS A 141 10.69 -0.52 -16.80
C LYS A 141 10.14 -1.77 -16.13
N ARG A 142 10.77 -2.93 -16.33
CA ARG A 142 10.37 -4.19 -15.70
C ARG A 142 10.44 -4.13 -14.17
N LEU A 143 11.44 -3.45 -13.62
CA LEU A 143 11.60 -3.30 -12.18
C LEU A 143 10.43 -2.50 -11.59
N LEU A 144 10.06 -1.38 -12.23
CA LEU A 144 8.89 -0.60 -11.86
C LEU A 144 7.62 -1.43 -11.98
N ALA A 145 7.45 -2.15 -13.09
CA ALA A 145 6.29 -2.99 -13.31
C ALA A 145 6.11 -4.08 -12.25
N VAL A 146 7.20 -4.69 -11.78
CA VAL A 146 7.13 -5.68 -10.69
C VAL A 146 6.73 -5.02 -9.37
N LEU A 147 7.31 -3.86 -9.01
CA LEU A 147 6.99 -3.16 -7.77
C LEU A 147 5.56 -2.61 -7.75
N GLU A 148 5.12 -1.99 -8.85
CA GLU A 148 3.76 -1.47 -8.98
C GLU A 148 2.73 -2.61 -9.00
N GLY A 149 3.01 -3.68 -9.78
CA GLY A 149 2.14 -4.85 -9.83
C GLY A 149 2.05 -5.60 -8.50
N GLU A 150 3.16 -5.72 -7.76
CA GLU A 150 3.17 -6.24 -6.39
C GLU A 150 2.20 -5.45 -5.51
N SER A 151 2.31 -4.12 -5.50
CA SER A 151 1.50 -3.26 -4.65
C SER A 151 0.00 -3.31 -4.98
N LEU A 152 -0.36 -3.49 -6.25
CA LEU A 152 -1.78 -3.62 -6.63
C LEU A 152 -2.48 -4.83 -6.01
N VAL A 153 -1.74 -5.92 -5.77
CA VAL A 153 -2.32 -7.19 -5.30
C VAL A 153 -2.06 -7.44 -3.81
N ASN A 154 -0.92 -6.97 -3.28
CA ASN A 154 -0.50 -7.25 -1.90
C ASN A 154 -1.43 -6.63 -0.85
N ASP A 155 -2.01 -5.45 -1.12
CA ASP A 155 -2.94 -4.78 -0.21
C ASP A 155 -4.16 -5.66 0.05
N SER A 156 -4.67 -6.32 -0.99
CA SER A 156 -5.75 -7.28 -0.83
C SER A 156 -5.33 -8.50 0.00
N SER A 157 -4.17 -9.09 -0.30
CA SER A 157 -3.66 -10.24 0.46
C SER A 157 -3.45 -9.92 1.93
N GLY A 158 -2.88 -8.73 2.22
CA GLY A 158 -2.67 -8.24 3.58
C GLY A 158 -3.97 -7.96 4.32
N LEU A 159 -4.94 -7.30 3.69
CA LEU A 159 -6.22 -6.97 4.32
C LEU A 159 -7.09 -8.21 4.57
N VAL A 160 -7.10 -9.17 3.66
CA VAL A 160 -7.80 -10.44 3.90
C VAL A 160 -7.16 -11.19 5.05
N ALA A 161 -5.82 -11.30 5.09
CA ALA A 161 -5.12 -11.91 6.22
C ALA A 161 -5.37 -11.16 7.55
N TYR A 162 -5.46 -9.82 7.49
CA TYR A 162 -5.82 -8.97 8.63
C TYR A 162 -7.20 -9.29 9.17
N HIS A 163 -8.23 -9.40 8.31
CA HIS A 163 -9.58 -9.75 8.75
C HIS A 163 -9.61 -11.08 9.49
N PHE A 164 -8.93 -12.12 8.99
CA PHE A 164 -8.86 -13.42 9.66
C PHE A 164 -8.07 -13.39 10.97
N ALA A 165 -6.95 -12.66 10.99
CA ALA A 165 -6.16 -12.52 12.21
C ALA A 165 -6.94 -11.77 13.31
N VAL A 166 -7.65 -10.70 12.96
CA VAL A 166 -8.52 -9.96 13.89
C VAL A 166 -9.68 -10.84 14.35
N ALA A 167 -10.35 -11.56 13.44
CA ALA A 167 -11.43 -12.48 13.80
C ALA A 167 -10.93 -13.55 14.79
N ALA A 168 -9.76 -14.13 14.58
CA ALA A 168 -9.15 -15.11 15.49
C ALA A 168 -8.89 -14.52 16.88
N VAL A 169 -8.45 -13.27 17.00
CA VAL A 169 -8.26 -12.58 18.29
C VAL A 169 -9.61 -12.28 18.94
N VAL A 170 -10.59 -11.81 18.18
CA VAL A 170 -11.91 -11.39 18.70
C VAL A 170 -12.76 -12.58 19.15
N THR A 171 -12.74 -13.69 18.41
CA THR A 171 -13.56 -14.88 18.67
C THR A 171 -12.83 -15.94 19.52
N GLY A 172 -11.50 -15.87 19.60
CA GLY A 172 -10.67 -16.90 20.26
C GLY A 172 -10.58 -18.22 19.49
N SER A 173 -11.12 -18.31 18.27
CA SER A 173 -11.12 -19.51 17.42
C SER A 173 -10.52 -19.20 16.05
N PHE A 174 -9.80 -20.17 15.48
CA PHE A 174 -9.24 -20.07 14.12
C PHE A 174 -9.31 -21.41 13.41
N SER A 175 -9.87 -21.40 12.22
CA SER A 175 -9.90 -22.55 11.31
C SER A 175 -9.13 -22.16 10.03
N LEU A 176 -8.05 -22.91 9.77
CA LEU A 176 -7.24 -22.67 8.56
C LEU A 176 -8.03 -23.00 7.28
N PHE A 177 -8.91 -24.00 7.33
CA PHE A 177 -9.71 -24.39 6.18
C PHE A 177 -10.73 -23.30 5.83
N ASP A 178 -11.45 -22.76 6.83
CA ASP A 178 -12.42 -21.69 6.60
C ASP A 178 -11.71 -20.42 6.11
N ALA A 179 -10.57 -20.09 6.72
CA ALA A 179 -9.77 -18.95 6.28
C ALA A 179 -9.29 -19.08 4.83
N ALA A 180 -8.86 -20.28 4.40
CA ALA A 180 -8.43 -20.52 3.02
C ALA A 180 -9.59 -20.46 2.03
N THR A 181 -10.75 -21.03 2.39
CA THR A 181 -11.96 -21.01 1.52
C THR A 181 -12.48 -19.58 1.37
N ASP A 182 -12.56 -18.83 2.46
CA ASP A 182 -13.00 -17.43 2.43
C ASP A 182 -12.01 -16.54 1.68
N PHE A 183 -10.69 -16.79 1.84
CA PHE A 183 -9.68 -16.08 1.05
C PHE A 183 -9.90 -16.25 -0.45
N VAL A 184 -10.15 -17.49 -0.91
CA VAL A 184 -10.43 -17.77 -2.32
C VAL A 184 -11.76 -17.12 -2.73
N TRP A 185 -12.81 -17.26 -1.91
CA TRP A 185 -14.12 -16.67 -2.17
C TRP A 185 -14.06 -15.15 -2.31
N MET A 186 -13.45 -14.47 -1.35
CA MET A 186 -13.26 -13.02 -1.36
C MET A 186 -12.45 -12.56 -2.56
N SER A 187 -11.38 -13.29 -2.90
CA SER A 187 -10.47 -12.92 -3.99
C SER A 187 -11.10 -13.14 -5.36
N VAL A 188 -11.69 -14.31 -5.60
CA VAL A 188 -12.32 -14.63 -6.88
C VAL A 188 -13.59 -13.79 -7.06
N GLY A 189 -14.42 -13.69 -6.02
CA GLY A 189 -15.64 -12.87 -6.05
C GLY A 189 -15.34 -11.40 -6.32
N GLY A 190 -14.34 -10.83 -5.63
CA GLY A 190 -13.89 -9.46 -5.86
C GLY A 190 -13.39 -9.23 -7.27
N SER A 191 -12.56 -10.13 -7.78
CA SER A 191 -12.04 -10.02 -9.15
C SER A 191 -13.13 -10.12 -10.22
N LEU A 192 -14.07 -11.07 -10.08
CA LEU A 192 -15.19 -11.23 -11.01
C LEU A 192 -16.15 -10.03 -10.95
N PHE A 193 -16.45 -9.53 -9.74
CA PHE A 193 -17.26 -8.34 -9.57
C PHE A 193 -16.60 -7.10 -10.19
N GLY A 194 -15.29 -6.97 -10.00
CA GLY A 194 -14.52 -5.89 -10.62
C GLY A 194 -14.51 -5.95 -12.15
N LEU A 195 -14.40 -7.14 -12.74
CA LEU A 195 -14.53 -7.31 -14.19
C LEU A 195 -15.92 -6.90 -14.70
N LEU A 196 -16.97 -7.24 -13.97
CA LEU A 196 -18.35 -6.87 -14.32
C LEU A 196 -18.52 -5.34 -14.28
N VAL A 197 -18.08 -4.68 -13.19
CA VAL A 197 -18.14 -3.22 -13.06
C VAL A 197 -17.30 -2.53 -14.14
N GLY A 198 -16.09 -3.05 -14.41
CA GLY A 198 -15.20 -2.53 -15.45
C GLY A 198 -15.83 -2.63 -16.84
N ALA A 199 -16.42 -3.77 -17.16
CA ALA A 199 -17.13 -3.97 -18.46
C ALA A 199 -18.32 -3.03 -18.59
N ALA A 200 -19.13 -2.89 -17.54
CA ALA A 200 -20.26 -1.97 -17.49
C ALA A 200 -19.81 -0.51 -17.67
N ALA A 201 -18.72 -0.10 -16.99
CA ALA A 201 -18.17 1.24 -17.10
C ALA A 201 -17.66 1.53 -18.52
N VAL A 202 -16.90 0.61 -19.14
CA VAL A 202 -16.45 0.75 -20.53
C VAL A 202 -17.64 0.87 -21.50
N TYR A 203 -18.66 0.02 -21.32
CA TYR A 203 -19.87 0.09 -22.11
C TYR A 203 -20.57 1.44 -21.97
N LEU A 204 -20.74 1.93 -20.74
CA LEU A 204 -21.40 3.21 -20.48
C LEU A 204 -20.62 4.40 -21.06
N HIS A 205 -19.30 4.40 -20.94
CA HIS A 205 -18.44 5.47 -21.47
C HIS A 205 -18.58 5.64 -22.99
N ARG A 206 -18.86 4.59 -23.75
CA ARG A 206 -19.07 4.70 -25.21
C ARG A 206 -20.27 5.56 -25.59
N TRP A 207 -21.23 5.73 -24.68
CA TRP A 207 -22.44 6.55 -24.89
C TRP A 207 -22.25 7.99 -24.42
N LEU A 208 -21.21 8.27 -23.63
CA LEU A 208 -20.95 9.59 -23.08
C LEU A 208 -20.16 10.44 -24.06
N ARG A 209 -20.75 11.57 -24.46
CA ARG A 209 -20.10 12.55 -25.35
C ARG A 209 -19.48 13.72 -24.60
N ASP A 210 -20.03 14.06 -23.43
CA ASP A 210 -19.52 15.14 -22.58
C ASP A 210 -18.32 14.68 -21.76
N PRO A 211 -17.14 15.32 -21.92
CA PRO A 211 -15.94 14.97 -21.16
C PRO A 211 -16.11 15.08 -19.66
N SER A 212 -16.88 16.07 -19.17
CA SER A 212 -17.07 16.28 -17.71
C SER A 212 -17.88 15.15 -17.10
N ILE A 213 -18.93 14.67 -17.79
CA ILE A 213 -19.74 13.53 -17.35
C ILE A 213 -18.88 12.25 -17.37
N ALA A 214 -18.10 12.05 -18.44
CA ALA A 214 -17.23 10.89 -18.57
C ALA A 214 -16.19 10.85 -17.43
N VAL A 215 -15.53 11.97 -17.13
CA VAL A 215 -14.56 12.04 -16.03
C VAL A 215 -15.22 11.86 -14.66
N THR A 216 -16.39 12.45 -14.44
CA THR A 216 -17.16 12.26 -13.20
C THR A 216 -17.47 10.78 -12.95
N LEU A 217 -17.86 10.06 -14.01
CA LEU A 217 -18.07 8.61 -13.91
C LEU A 217 -16.78 7.88 -13.51
N THR A 218 -15.61 8.28 -14.02
CA THR A 218 -14.34 7.67 -13.59
C THR A 218 -14.05 7.87 -12.11
N LEU A 219 -14.44 9.04 -11.54
CA LEU A 219 -14.27 9.32 -10.10
C LEU A 219 -15.23 8.50 -9.22
N LEU A 220 -16.41 8.16 -9.72
CA LEU A 220 -17.39 7.33 -9.01
C LEU A 220 -17.09 5.83 -9.14
N THR A 221 -16.45 5.41 -10.22
CA THR A 221 -16.21 3.99 -10.54
C THR A 221 -15.49 3.23 -9.42
N PRO A 222 -14.42 3.73 -8.77
CA PRO A 222 -13.77 3.01 -7.67
C PRO A 222 -14.73 2.74 -6.50
N TYR A 223 -15.62 3.66 -6.17
CA TYR A 223 -16.61 3.49 -5.09
C TYR A 223 -17.74 2.52 -5.49
N ILE A 224 -18.18 2.58 -6.75
CA ILE A 224 -19.16 1.64 -7.32
C ILE A 224 -18.60 0.22 -7.33
N SER A 225 -17.30 0.07 -7.47
CA SER A 225 -16.61 -1.21 -7.40
C SER A 225 -16.38 -1.67 -5.96
N TYR A 226 -15.89 -0.78 -5.09
CA TYR A 226 -15.48 -1.09 -3.72
C TYR A 226 -16.67 -1.42 -2.81
N LEU A 227 -17.62 -0.48 -2.68
CA LEU A 227 -18.67 -0.55 -1.68
C LEU A 227 -19.62 -1.76 -1.84
N PRO A 228 -20.13 -2.06 -3.05
CA PRO A 228 -20.96 -3.25 -3.20
C PRO A 228 -20.16 -4.54 -3.03
N ALA A 229 -18.90 -4.61 -3.48
CA ALA A 229 -18.07 -5.80 -3.29
C ALA A 229 -17.91 -6.14 -1.81
N GLU A 230 -17.54 -5.16 -0.96
CA GLU A 230 -17.45 -5.33 0.49
C GLU A 230 -18.81 -5.77 1.10
N ARG A 231 -19.91 -5.19 0.63
CA ARG A 231 -21.25 -5.54 1.11
C ARG A 231 -21.66 -6.97 0.78
N PHE A 232 -21.16 -7.52 -0.33
CA PHE A 232 -21.37 -8.94 -0.72
C PHE A 232 -20.35 -9.89 -0.07
N GLY A 233 -19.47 -9.40 0.78
CA GLY A 233 -18.40 -10.20 1.39
C GLY A 233 -17.28 -10.57 0.42
N PHE A 234 -17.09 -9.78 -0.65
CA PHE A 234 -15.96 -9.91 -1.58
C PHE A 234 -14.87 -8.91 -1.23
N SER A 235 -13.66 -9.11 -1.74
CA SER A 235 -12.59 -8.13 -1.59
C SER A 235 -12.85 -6.88 -2.46
N GLY A 236 -13.22 -5.75 -1.81
CA GLY A 236 -13.39 -4.47 -2.48
C GLY A 236 -12.09 -3.98 -3.13
N VAL A 237 -10.95 -4.28 -2.52
CA VAL A 237 -9.63 -3.95 -3.05
C VAL A 237 -9.40 -4.63 -4.40
N LEU A 238 -9.59 -5.96 -4.48
CA LEU A 238 -9.46 -6.69 -5.76
C LEU A 238 -10.51 -6.27 -6.78
N ALA A 239 -11.72 -5.95 -6.34
CA ALA A 239 -12.75 -5.43 -7.23
C ALA A 239 -12.30 -4.12 -7.89
N VAL A 240 -11.78 -3.15 -7.11
CA VAL A 240 -11.26 -1.88 -7.62
C VAL A 240 -10.06 -2.07 -8.54
N VAL A 241 -9.08 -2.88 -8.13
CA VAL A 241 -7.88 -3.15 -8.94
C VAL A 241 -8.25 -3.81 -10.27
N THR A 242 -9.11 -4.81 -10.24
CA THR A 242 -9.54 -5.51 -11.47
C THR A 242 -10.34 -4.58 -12.38
N THR A 243 -11.22 -3.73 -11.80
CA THR A 243 -11.95 -2.68 -12.54
C THR A 243 -10.98 -1.73 -13.21
N GLY A 244 -9.99 -1.21 -12.47
CA GLY A 244 -8.99 -0.28 -13.00
C GLY A 244 -8.14 -0.89 -14.11
N LEU A 245 -7.62 -2.10 -13.93
CA LEU A 245 -6.86 -2.82 -14.96
C LEU A 245 -7.70 -3.08 -16.22
N TYR A 246 -8.95 -3.48 -16.07
CA TYR A 246 -9.84 -3.74 -17.20
C TYR A 246 -10.13 -2.46 -18.00
N ILE A 247 -10.49 -1.37 -17.32
CA ILE A 247 -10.74 -0.08 -17.97
C ILE A 247 -9.45 0.48 -18.58
N GLY A 248 -8.31 0.37 -17.88
CA GLY A 248 -7.00 0.79 -18.38
C GLY A 248 -6.64 0.10 -19.69
N HIS A 249 -6.86 -1.22 -19.76
CA HIS A 249 -6.64 -2.00 -20.98
C HIS A 249 -7.59 -1.59 -22.14
N ARG A 250 -8.81 -1.18 -21.82
CA ARG A 250 -9.85 -0.77 -22.80
C ARG A 250 -10.01 0.75 -22.94
N SER A 251 -9.10 1.54 -22.36
CA SER A 251 -9.23 3.01 -22.29
C SER A 251 -9.34 3.70 -23.66
N TRP A 252 -8.69 3.13 -24.69
CA TRP A 252 -8.78 3.62 -26.07
C TRP A 252 -10.19 3.46 -26.67
N GLU A 253 -10.94 2.48 -26.24
CA GLU A 253 -12.31 2.24 -26.68
C GLU A 253 -13.33 3.02 -25.86
N ALA A 254 -13.00 3.36 -24.61
CA ALA A 254 -13.92 3.94 -23.64
C ALA A 254 -13.97 5.47 -23.69
N LEU A 255 -12.83 6.16 -23.84
CA LEU A 255 -12.73 7.60 -23.67
C LEU A 255 -12.24 8.29 -24.96
N GLY A 256 -12.92 9.38 -25.35
CA GLY A 256 -12.46 10.28 -26.39
C GLY A 256 -11.18 11.03 -26.00
N PRO A 257 -10.46 11.66 -26.96
CA PRO A 257 -9.19 12.34 -26.71
C PRO A 257 -9.27 13.44 -25.64
N GLU A 258 -10.31 14.28 -25.70
CA GLU A 258 -10.55 15.38 -24.75
C GLU A 258 -10.79 14.85 -23.34
N SER A 259 -11.64 13.81 -23.19
CA SER A 259 -11.93 13.17 -21.90
C SER A 259 -10.69 12.55 -21.28
N ARG A 260 -9.74 12.02 -22.09
CA ARG A 260 -8.48 11.46 -21.58
C ARG A 260 -7.60 12.54 -20.98
N ILE A 261 -7.40 13.65 -21.69
CA ILE A 261 -6.57 14.77 -21.20
C ILE A 261 -7.15 15.33 -19.91
N GLN A 262 -8.47 15.56 -19.88
CA GLN A 262 -9.14 16.07 -18.68
C GLN A 262 -9.07 15.07 -17.51
N ARG A 263 -9.29 13.78 -17.76
CA ARG A 263 -9.14 12.72 -16.79
C ARG A 263 -7.73 12.70 -16.20
N ASP A 264 -6.69 12.70 -17.05
CA ASP A 264 -5.30 12.62 -16.58
C ASP A 264 -4.96 13.79 -15.65
N SER A 265 -5.40 15.01 -16.01
CA SER A 265 -5.18 16.20 -15.19
C SER A 265 -5.89 16.11 -13.83
N ILE A 266 -7.15 15.66 -13.82
CA ILE A 266 -7.94 15.55 -12.59
C ILE A 266 -7.41 14.45 -11.68
N TRP A 267 -7.07 13.27 -12.24
CA TRP A 267 -6.54 12.16 -11.46
C TRP A 267 -5.14 12.46 -10.92
N GLN A 268 -4.26 13.12 -11.68
CA GLN A 268 -2.95 13.57 -11.16
C GLN A 268 -3.10 14.52 -9.97
N LEU A 269 -4.03 15.47 -10.04
CA LEU A 269 -4.32 16.37 -8.94
C LEU A 269 -4.89 15.62 -7.74
N LEU A 270 -5.84 14.70 -7.96
CA LEU A 270 -6.46 13.90 -6.90
C LEU A 270 -5.42 13.01 -6.20
N ASP A 271 -4.60 12.30 -6.97
CA ASP A 271 -3.51 11.46 -6.44
C ASP A 271 -2.53 12.30 -5.60
N TYR A 272 -2.15 13.49 -6.07
CA TYR A 272 -1.29 14.40 -5.33
C TYR A 272 -1.92 14.82 -4.00
N LEU A 273 -3.19 15.22 -4.00
CA LEU A 273 -3.89 15.66 -2.80
C LEU A 273 -4.09 14.52 -1.81
N LEU A 274 -4.56 13.35 -2.27
CA LEU A 274 -4.80 12.19 -1.42
C LEU A 274 -3.51 11.69 -0.79
N ASN A 275 -2.45 11.51 -1.58
CA ASN A 275 -1.14 11.11 -1.07
C ASN A 275 -0.58 12.17 -0.11
N GLY A 276 -0.70 13.46 -0.44
CA GLY A 276 -0.25 14.54 0.42
C GLY A 276 -0.91 14.52 1.79
N VAL A 277 -2.24 14.46 1.81
CA VAL A 277 -3.02 14.44 3.05
C VAL A 277 -2.69 13.22 3.89
N ILE A 278 -2.61 12.04 3.28
CA ILE A 278 -2.43 10.82 4.05
C ILE A 278 -1.03 10.70 4.65
N PHE A 279 0.05 11.10 3.93
CA PHE A 279 1.40 11.06 4.48
C PHE A 279 1.62 12.06 5.61
N ILE A 280 1.04 13.27 5.56
CA ILE A 280 1.14 14.21 6.68
C ILE A 280 0.33 13.72 7.88
N LEU A 281 -0.83 13.08 7.66
CA LEU A 281 -1.65 12.48 8.69
C LEU A 281 -0.96 11.31 9.41
N ILE A 282 -0.16 10.50 8.68
CA ILE A 282 0.69 9.47 9.27
C ILE A 282 1.62 10.09 10.32
N GLY A 283 2.30 11.18 9.98
CA GLY A 283 3.18 11.87 10.92
C GLY A 283 2.46 12.46 12.12
N LEU A 284 1.29 13.08 11.89
CA LEU A 284 0.48 13.71 12.94
C LEU A 284 -0.08 12.74 13.98
N GLN A 285 -0.26 11.47 13.64
CA GLN A 285 -0.79 10.46 14.57
C GLN A 285 0.24 9.98 15.61
N PHE A 286 1.53 10.11 15.35
CA PHE A 286 2.57 9.52 16.19
C PHE A 286 2.59 10.04 17.64
N PRO A 287 2.48 11.35 17.91
CA PRO A 287 2.48 11.85 19.27
C PRO A 287 1.31 11.34 20.11
N SER A 288 0.13 11.16 19.52
CA SER A 288 -1.04 10.58 20.22
C SER A 288 -0.80 9.12 20.59
N ILE A 289 -0.19 8.34 19.68
CA ILE A 289 0.16 6.93 19.93
C ILE A 289 1.15 6.81 21.09
N ILE A 290 2.18 7.68 21.16
CA ILE A 290 3.15 7.67 22.26
C ILE A 290 2.50 8.02 23.60
N ARG A 291 1.59 9.00 23.66
CA ARG A 291 0.95 9.43 24.90
C ARG A 291 0.10 8.33 25.54
N GLU A 292 -0.46 7.44 24.75
CA GLU A 292 -1.29 6.32 25.20
C GLU A 292 -0.46 5.11 25.66
N MET A 293 0.88 5.15 25.53
CA MET A 293 1.74 4.03 25.88
C MET A 293 2.13 4.03 27.37
N HIS A 294 2.00 2.86 28.00
CA HIS A 294 2.37 2.62 29.41
C HIS A 294 3.71 1.86 29.56
N ILE A 295 4.40 1.57 28.44
CA ILE A 295 5.65 0.81 28.39
C ILE A 295 6.83 1.76 28.09
N PRO A 296 8.04 1.49 28.61
CA PRO A 296 9.21 2.31 28.34
C PRO A 296 9.48 2.46 26.83
N VAL A 297 9.44 3.67 26.32
CA VAL A 297 9.60 3.99 24.90
C VAL A 297 10.89 3.41 24.33
N ARG A 298 11.99 3.38 25.12
CA ARG A 298 13.28 2.81 24.70
C ARG A 298 13.17 1.32 24.32
N GLN A 299 12.43 0.53 25.09
CA GLN A 299 12.23 -0.89 24.78
C GLN A 299 11.41 -1.07 23.51
N MET A 300 10.37 -0.25 23.34
CA MET A 300 9.53 -0.28 22.14
C MET A 300 10.26 0.14 20.87
N ILE A 301 11.15 1.13 20.95
CA ILE A 301 12.01 1.51 19.81
C ILE A 301 12.93 0.34 19.40
N PHE A 302 13.52 -0.36 20.38
CA PHE A 302 14.35 -1.53 20.08
C PHE A 302 13.54 -2.64 19.39
N ILE A 303 12.35 -2.96 19.90
CA ILE A 303 11.44 -3.95 19.29
C ILE A 303 11.02 -3.49 17.88
N GLY A 304 10.65 -2.22 17.73
CA GLY A 304 10.30 -1.64 16.42
C GLY A 304 11.45 -1.73 15.41
N ALA A 305 12.68 -1.45 15.84
CA ALA A 305 13.87 -1.59 14.99
C ALA A 305 14.12 -3.06 14.62
N ALA A 306 14.00 -3.99 15.58
CA ALA A 306 14.18 -5.42 15.34
C ALA A 306 13.15 -5.97 14.34
N ILE A 307 11.85 -5.62 14.50
CA ILE A 307 10.80 -6.06 13.57
C ILE A 307 10.97 -5.38 12.21
N SER A 308 11.37 -4.10 12.14
CA SER A 308 11.67 -3.43 10.88
C SER A 308 12.80 -4.13 10.13
N LEU A 309 13.88 -4.49 10.83
CA LEU A 309 14.99 -5.24 10.24
C LEU A 309 14.56 -6.64 9.79
N LEU A 310 13.69 -7.31 10.56
CA LEU A 310 13.11 -8.59 10.17
C LEU A 310 12.32 -8.48 8.87
N VAL A 311 11.42 -7.50 8.77
CA VAL A 311 10.59 -7.27 7.58
C VAL A 311 11.44 -7.02 6.34
N ILE A 312 12.50 -6.21 6.47
CA ILE A 312 13.47 -5.98 5.41
C ILE A 312 14.21 -7.29 5.07
N GLY A 313 14.70 -8.01 6.07
CA GLY A 313 15.43 -9.26 5.91
C GLY A 313 14.61 -10.37 5.23
N VAL A 314 13.37 -10.56 5.63
CA VAL A 314 12.45 -11.54 5.01
C VAL A 314 12.27 -11.25 3.52
N ARG A 315 12.17 -9.97 3.13
CA ARG A 315 12.04 -9.59 1.73
C ARG A 315 13.29 -10.00 0.92
N PHE A 316 14.50 -9.80 1.46
CA PHE A 316 15.73 -10.28 0.83
C PHE A 316 15.74 -11.81 0.72
N LEU A 317 15.43 -12.50 1.81
CA LEU A 317 15.40 -13.97 1.85
C LEU A 317 14.37 -14.57 0.89
N TRP A 318 13.33 -13.85 0.53
CA TRP A 318 12.30 -14.29 -0.41
C TRP A 318 12.66 -13.97 -1.86
N VAL A 319 13.07 -12.73 -2.15
CA VAL A 319 13.31 -12.26 -3.53
C VAL A 319 14.48 -13.01 -4.19
N PHE A 320 15.57 -13.23 -3.48
CA PHE A 320 16.75 -13.88 -4.07
C PHE A 320 16.50 -15.33 -4.48
N PRO A 321 15.95 -16.22 -3.63
CA PRO A 321 15.62 -17.58 -4.02
C PRO A 321 14.55 -17.65 -5.11
N LEU A 322 13.54 -16.75 -5.07
CA LEU A 322 12.48 -16.70 -6.07
C LEU A 322 13.04 -16.51 -7.47
N VAL A 323 13.92 -15.51 -7.66
CA VAL A 323 14.50 -15.24 -8.97
C VAL A 323 15.50 -16.33 -9.39
N TYR A 324 16.23 -16.91 -8.42
CA TYR A 324 17.06 -18.06 -8.71
C TYR A 324 16.22 -19.23 -9.24
N LEU A 325 15.07 -19.50 -8.62
CA LEU A 325 14.14 -20.54 -9.02
C LEU A 325 13.48 -20.23 -10.39
N GLU A 326 13.06 -18.98 -10.63
CA GLU A 326 12.51 -18.51 -11.91
C GLU A 326 13.51 -18.78 -13.05
N ARG A 327 14.80 -18.47 -12.86
CA ARG A 327 15.85 -18.70 -13.85
C ARG A 327 16.05 -20.18 -14.18
N HIS A 328 15.98 -21.04 -13.16
CA HIS A 328 16.28 -22.48 -13.34
C HIS A 328 15.09 -23.27 -13.88
N LEU A 329 13.87 -22.95 -13.48
CA LEU A 329 12.67 -23.72 -13.83
C LEU A 329 11.93 -23.21 -15.07
N PHE A 330 11.83 -21.88 -15.24
CA PHE A 330 10.89 -21.30 -16.22
C PHE A 330 11.57 -20.57 -17.39
N ARG A 331 12.82 -20.13 -17.25
CA ARG A 331 13.47 -19.27 -18.25
C ARG A 331 14.91 -19.71 -18.59
N LYS A 332 15.09 -20.97 -18.95
CA LYS A 332 16.37 -21.43 -19.54
C LYS A 332 16.60 -20.72 -20.87
N GLY A 333 17.37 -19.62 -20.86
CA GLY A 333 17.82 -18.95 -22.07
C GLY A 333 17.31 -17.56 -22.37
N GLU A 334 16.35 -17.01 -21.62
CA GLU A 334 15.92 -15.62 -21.82
C GLU A 334 16.86 -14.61 -21.13
N LYS A 335 17.35 -13.64 -21.93
CA LYS A 335 18.21 -12.52 -21.47
C LYS A 335 17.50 -11.52 -20.55
N ASN A 336 16.20 -11.71 -20.28
CA ASN A 336 15.34 -10.76 -19.57
C ASN A 336 15.24 -10.97 -18.05
N SER A 337 16.20 -11.60 -17.40
CA SER A 337 16.21 -11.67 -15.92
C SER A 337 16.72 -10.38 -15.32
N LEU A 338 16.10 -9.94 -14.20
CA LEU A 338 16.59 -8.79 -13.44
C LEU A 338 18.08 -9.00 -13.09
N SER A 339 18.90 -7.96 -13.29
CA SER A 339 20.29 -7.97 -12.86
C SER A 339 20.41 -8.12 -11.34
N PHE A 340 21.58 -8.48 -10.83
CA PHE A 340 21.82 -8.50 -9.38
C PHE A 340 21.47 -7.16 -8.71
N GLY A 341 21.82 -6.04 -9.37
CA GLY A 341 21.44 -4.70 -8.92
C GLY A 341 19.93 -4.49 -8.89
N GLY A 342 19.20 -4.97 -9.89
CA GLY A 342 17.74 -4.92 -9.93
C GLY A 342 17.11 -5.71 -8.77
N LEU A 343 17.63 -6.90 -8.45
CA LEU A 343 17.19 -7.69 -7.29
C LEU A 343 17.40 -6.97 -5.97
N MET A 344 18.57 -6.35 -5.80
CA MET A 344 18.87 -5.54 -4.61
C MET A 344 17.88 -4.37 -4.47
N ILE A 345 17.53 -3.70 -5.59
CA ILE A 345 16.55 -2.60 -5.57
C ILE A 345 15.15 -3.12 -5.22
N VAL A 346 14.66 -4.20 -5.85
CA VAL A 346 13.35 -4.79 -5.52
C VAL A 346 13.30 -5.21 -4.05
N SER A 347 14.36 -5.83 -3.54
CA SER A 347 14.44 -6.23 -2.14
C SER A 347 14.47 -5.04 -1.18
N TRP A 348 15.14 -3.94 -1.55
CA TRP A 348 15.23 -2.74 -0.71
C TRP A 348 14.00 -1.83 -0.83
N ALA A 349 13.26 -1.85 -1.92
CA ALA A 349 12.11 -0.96 -2.18
C ALA A 349 10.81 -1.35 -1.44
N GLY A 350 10.90 -2.13 -0.37
CA GLY A 350 9.73 -2.59 0.41
C GLY A 350 9.26 -1.61 1.47
N MET A 351 9.07 -0.33 1.13
CA MET A 351 8.56 0.68 2.07
C MET A 351 7.14 0.36 2.49
N ARG A 352 6.78 0.70 3.74
CA ARG A 352 5.41 0.55 4.25
C ARG A 352 4.72 1.91 4.24
N GLY A 353 3.40 1.91 4.09
CA GLY A 353 2.65 3.15 3.88
C GLY A 353 1.28 3.18 4.53
N VAL A 354 0.38 3.75 3.78
CA VAL A 354 -0.95 4.18 4.20
C VAL A 354 -1.84 3.03 4.67
N VAL A 355 -1.89 1.95 3.90
CA VAL A 355 -2.76 0.79 4.19
C VAL A 355 -2.41 0.17 5.53
N SER A 356 -1.10 0.07 5.85
CA SER A 356 -0.63 -0.43 7.14
C SER A 356 -1.12 0.43 8.31
N LEU A 357 -1.04 1.76 8.22
CA LEU A 357 -1.54 2.62 9.30
C LEU A 357 -3.06 2.56 9.41
N ALA A 358 -3.77 2.58 8.29
CA ALA A 358 -5.23 2.50 8.28
C ALA A 358 -5.71 1.19 8.92
N ALA A 359 -5.10 0.06 8.58
CA ALA A 359 -5.41 -1.24 9.17
C ALA A 359 -5.12 -1.27 10.69
N ALA A 360 -3.99 -0.68 11.12
CA ALA A 360 -3.69 -0.59 12.55
C ALA A 360 -4.72 0.26 13.32
N LEU A 361 -5.11 1.40 12.79
CA LEU A 361 -6.12 2.26 13.40
C LEU A 361 -7.51 1.61 13.42
N ALA A 362 -7.82 0.76 12.43
CA ALA A 362 -9.08 0.03 12.33
C ALA A 362 -9.22 -1.15 13.32
N LEU A 363 -8.19 -1.43 14.11
CA LEU A 363 -8.28 -2.46 15.14
C LEU A 363 -9.42 -2.20 16.11
N PRO A 364 -10.28 -3.19 16.41
CA PRO A 364 -11.36 -3.06 17.38
C PRO A 364 -10.84 -2.56 18.73
N LEU A 365 -11.70 -1.87 19.46
CA LEU A 365 -11.38 -1.45 20.83
C LEU A 365 -11.57 -2.60 21.82
N THR A 366 -12.51 -3.50 21.54
CA THR A 366 -12.86 -4.63 22.41
C THR A 366 -13.01 -5.92 21.63
N THR A 367 -12.83 -7.04 22.32
CA THR A 367 -13.12 -8.40 21.84
C THR A 367 -14.58 -8.76 22.02
N SER A 368 -15.01 -9.94 21.56
CA SER A 368 -16.36 -10.48 21.78
C SER A 368 -16.70 -10.67 23.26
N ALA A 369 -15.70 -10.86 24.12
CA ALA A 369 -15.86 -10.96 25.56
C ALA A 369 -15.94 -9.59 26.27
N ALA A 370 -16.08 -8.48 25.51
CA ALA A 370 -16.06 -7.11 26.00
C ALA A 370 -14.75 -6.69 26.72
N GLU A 371 -13.69 -7.46 26.56
CA GLU A 371 -12.35 -7.12 27.04
C GLU A 371 -11.64 -6.20 26.03
N ALA A 372 -10.68 -5.39 26.50
CA ALA A 372 -9.88 -4.55 25.62
C ALA A 372 -9.10 -5.40 24.60
N PHE A 373 -9.02 -4.92 23.35
CA PHE A 373 -8.25 -5.65 22.32
C PHE A 373 -6.77 -5.78 22.76
N PRO A 374 -6.24 -7.01 22.85
CA PRO A 374 -4.93 -7.25 23.44
C PRO A 374 -3.81 -6.58 22.62
N HIS A 375 -2.91 -5.90 23.32
CA HIS A 375 -1.72 -5.24 22.76
C HIS A 375 -2.01 -4.19 21.67
N ARG A 376 -3.23 -3.63 21.57
CA ARG A 376 -3.62 -2.67 20.55
C ARG A 376 -2.64 -1.49 20.44
N HIS A 377 -2.27 -0.87 21.56
CA HIS A 377 -1.34 0.26 21.60
C HIS A 377 0.06 -0.09 21.11
N ILE A 378 0.52 -1.31 21.42
CA ILE A 378 1.81 -1.83 20.98
C ILE A 378 1.79 -2.03 19.47
N ILE A 379 0.72 -2.62 18.92
CA ILE A 379 0.56 -2.84 17.47
C ILE A 379 0.57 -1.50 16.73
N LEU A 380 -0.16 -0.51 17.21
CA LEU A 380 -0.18 0.85 16.63
C LEU A 380 1.21 1.47 16.62
N PHE A 381 1.91 1.44 17.74
CA PHE A 381 3.25 2.00 17.85
C PHE A 381 4.26 1.29 16.95
N LEU A 382 4.28 -0.04 16.95
CA LEU A 382 5.18 -0.81 16.11
C LEU A 382 4.90 -0.60 14.63
N THR A 383 3.63 -0.54 14.24
CA THR A 383 3.25 -0.24 12.86
C THR A 383 3.81 1.12 12.43
N PHE A 384 3.63 2.15 13.27
CA PHE A 384 4.20 3.47 12.97
C PHE A 384 5.73 3.42 12.88
N CYS A 385 6.41 2.77 13.83
CA CYS A 385 7.87 2.64 13.80
C CYS A 385 8.35 1.97 12.50
N ILE A 386 7.68 0.89 12.08
CA ILE A 386 8.02 0.16 10.87
C ILE A 386 7.79 1.02 9.63
N ILE A 387 6.66 1.74 9.55
CA ILE A 387 6.38 2.68 8.47
C ILE A 387 7.48 3.75 8.43
N PHE A 388 7.76 4.38 9.56
CA PHE A 388 8.75 5.45 9.64
C PHE A 388 10.16 4.99 9.25
N VAL A 389 10.61 3.86 9.82
CA VAL A 389 11.94 3.29 9.51
C VAL A 389 12.04 2.92 8.04
N THR A 390 11.05 2.19 7.50
CA THR A 390 11.11 1.76 6.10
C THR A 390 10.99 2.94 5.15
N LEU A 391 10.13 3.91 5.42
CA LEU A 391 9.93 5.07 4.56
C LEU A 391 11.14 6.01 4.58
N VAL A 392 11.68 6.30 5.76
CA VAL A 392 12.83 7.22 5.90
C VAL A 392 14.14 6.53 5.51
N LEU A 393 14.46 5.37 6.12
CA LEU A 393 15.74 4.69 5.87
C LEU A 393 15.84 4.20 4.43
N GLN A 394 14.85 3.43 3.97
CA GLN A 394 14.86 2.87 2.62
C GLN A 394 14.66 3.98 1.57
N GLY A 395 13.74 4.93 1.82
CA GLY A 395 13.46 6.01 0.88
C GLY A 395 14.65 6.95 0.65
N LEU A 396 15.40 7.31 1.70
CA LEU A 396 16.58 8.17 1.57
C LEU A 396 17.79 7.43 1.00
N SER A 397 17.93 6.14 1.30
CA SER A 397 19.06 5.34 0.82
C SER A 397 18.86 4.77 -0.59
N LEU A 398 17.62 4.62 -1.06
CA LEU A 398 17.30 4.01 -2.36
C LEU A 398 17.95 4.74 -3.55
N PRO A 399 17.95 6.08 -3.66
CA PRO A 399 18.62 6.79 -4.75
C PRO A 399 20.15 6.56 -4.78
N TRP A 400 20.76 6.48 -3.60
CA TRP A 400 22.17 6.17 -3.47
C TRP A 400 22.46 4.72 -3.93
N LEU A 401 21.61 3.77 -3.52
CA LEU A 401 21.72 2.36 -3.89
C LEU A 401 21.62 2.16 -5.41
N VAL A 402 20.62 2.81 -6.06
CA VAL A 402 20.44 2.75 -7.52
C VAL A 402 21.70 3.24 -8.26
N ARG A 403 22.25 4.39 -7.86
CA ARG A 403 23.48 4.95 -8.45
C ARG A 403 24.68 4.07 -8.22
N LYS A 404 24.85 3.52 -7.01
CA LYS A 404 25.98 2.66 -6.66
C LYS A 404 25.96 1.33 -7.43
N LEU A 405 24.79 0.75 -7.64
CA LEU A 405 24.61 -0.50 -8.36
C LEU A 405 24.57 -0.32 -9.89
N ARG A 406 24.62 0.94 -10.37
CA ARG A 406 24.58 1.30 -11.81
C ARG A 406 23.45 0.57 -12.55
N VAL A 407 22.26 0.52 -11.93
CA VAL A 407 21.08 -0.09 -12.54
C VAL A 407 20.44 0.98 -13.43
N GLU A 408 20.92 1.06 -14.67
CA GLU A 408 20.42 1.99 -15.68
C GLU A 408 19.62 1.21 -16.72
N GLU A 409 18.67 1.90 -17.36
CA GLU A 409 17.93 1.41 -18.51
C GLU A 409 18.93 1.19 -19.66
N THR A 410 19.13 -0.05 -20.07
CA THR A 410 19.97 -0.35 -21.24
C THR A 410 19.11 -0.13 -22.49
N ASP A 411 19.69 0.44 -23.58
CA ASP A 411 19.03 0.75 -24.87
C ASP A 411 18.31 -0.43 -25.55
N TRP A 412 18.32 -1.60 -24.94
CA TRP A 412 17.65 -2.82 -25.41
C TRP A 412 16.14 -2.87 -25.14
N ASP A 413 15.61 -2.01 -24.26
CA ASP A 413 14.19 -1.97 -23.93
C ASP A 413 13.32 -1.30 -25.03
N PHE A 414 13.92 -0.75 -26.08
CA PHE A 414 13.22 -0.08 -27.18
C PHE A 414 12.93 -0.96 -28.41
N ARG A 415 13.23 -2.27 -28.38
CA ARG A 415 13.09 -3.16 -29.54
C ARG A 415 12.13 -4.34 -29.34
N THR A 416 11.07 -4.19 -28.54
CA THR A 416 9.96 -5.16 -28.51
C THR A 416 8.61 -4.47 -28.50
#